data_9f947243a0c636d56d51c368fe4037b1
#
_entry.id   9f947243a0c636d56d51c368fe4037b1
#
_cell.length_a   1.000
_cell.length_b   1.000
_cell.length_c   1.000
_cell.angle_alpha   90.00
_cell.angle_beta   90.00
_cell.angle_gamma   90.00
#
_symmetry.space_group_name_H-M   'P 1'
#
loop_
_entity.id
_entity.type
_entity.pdbx_description
1 polymer ?
#
loop_
_entity_poly.entity_id
_entity_poly.type
_entity_poly.pdbx_seq_one_letter_code
_entity_poly.pdbx_strand_id
1 'polypeptide(L)'
;MEEVTVLNSIGGCASSQLFKIINGLGIESNRDHFHQGINFGRCKHTLYPPVYEEIEKAIFVMGDPVQSIISIFRRDMPVTHIENKGLPLHPTRTDNVEIHPQTKEIYRVHPQFVKRYSLEEYVRGGQDWFMTYEHIYNWTQRQTKYPVLCVKSDVQWKYGKEIFVDFLGQEKVPEQYVQRDRNSTIDLIPDDMKDEFTSILKDATELYNSLPEFHIK
;
A
#
# COMPACT_ATOMS: atom_id res chain seq x y z
N MET A 1 17.28 9.54 19.16
CA MET A 1 16.54 8.44 18.49
C MET A 1 16.64 8.72 17.02
N GLU A 2 16.90 7.70 16.20
CA GLU A 2 16.86 7.87 14.74
C GLU A 2 15.41 8.04 14.30
N GLU A 3 15.15 9.13 13.59
CA GLU A 3 13.82 9.48 13.12
C GLU A 3 13.54 8.75 11.81
N VAL A 4 12.41 8.05 11.74
CA VAL A 4 12.05 7.20 10.59
C VAL A 4 10.96 7.85 9.76
N THR A 5 11.18 7.95 8.45
CA THR A 5 10.13 8.31 7.48
C THR A 5 9.40 7.05 7.00
N VAL A 6 8.13 6.91 7.32
CA VAL A 6 7.32 5.78 6.85
C VAL A 6 6.75 6.06 5.47
N LEU A 7 7.00 5.17 4.52
CA LEU A 7 6.33 5.17 3.23
C LEU A 7 5.33 4.02 3.16
N ASN A 8 4.06 4.34 2.96
CA ASN A 8 2.97 3.39 2.83
C ASN A 8 2.20 3.57 1.51
N SER A 9 1.51 2.53 1.08
CA SER A 9 0.64 2.58 -0.11
C SER A 9 -0.35 1.43 -0.12
N ILE A 10 -1.45 1.58 -0.83
CA ILE A 10 -2.43 0.49 -1.00
C ILE A 10 -1.87 -0.69 -1.82
N GLY A 11 -0.71 -0.52 -2.44
CA GLY A 11 -0.09 -1.47 -3.36
C GLY A 11 -0.38 -1.13 -4.82
N GLY A 12 0.41 -1.70 -5.73
CA GLY A 12 0.20 -1.47 -7.17
C GLY A 12 0.42 -0.05 -7.69
N CYS A 13 0.86 0.89 -6.87
CA CYS A 13 0.84 2.34 -7.13
C CYS A 13 2.23 2.99 -7.28
N ALA A 14 3.22 2.28 -7.79
CA ALA A 14 4.60 2.76 -8.02
C ALA A 14 5.38 3.22 -6.76
N SER A 15 4.89 2.97 -5.55
CA SER A 15 5.57 3.31 -4.29
C SER A 15 7.00 2.73 -4.18
N SER A 16 7.28 1.60 -4.84
CA SER A 16 8.62 0.99 -4.83
C SER A 16 9.70 1.87 -5.47
N GLN A 17 9.34 2.74 -6.43
CA GLN A 17 10.28 3.70 -7.00
C GLN A 17 10.57 4.82 -6.02
N LEU A 18 9.52 5.39 -5.42
CA LEU A 18 9.67 6.43 -4.40
C LEU A 18 10.53 5.92 -3.23
N PHE A 19 10.32 4.67 -2.79
CA PHE A 19 11.18 4.00 -1.81
C PHE A 19 12.65 3.99 -2.20
N LYS A 20 12.95 3.57 -3.43
CA LYS A 20 14.33 3.50 -3.92
C LYS A 20 15.00 4.88 -3.94
N ILE A 21 14.23 5.91 -4.30
CA ILE A 21 14.74 7.29 -4.33
C ILE A 21 15.02 7.78 -2.92
N ILE A 22 14.07 7.64 -2.00
CA ILE A 22 14.20 8.07 -0.60
C ILE A 22 15.41 7.40 0.06
N ASN A 23 15.56 6.08 -0.09
CA ASN A 23 16.71 5.37 0.45
C ASN A 23 18.02 5.81 -0.20
N GLY A 24 18.01 6.08 -1.52
CA GLY A 24 19.19 6.60 -2.23
C GLY A 24 19.64 7.99 -1.80
N LEU A 25 18.76 8.74 -1.14
CA LEU A 25 19.06 10.04 -0.53
C LEU A 25 19.60 9.93 0.91
N GLY A 26 19.73 8.71 1.44
CA GLY A 26 20.17 8.49 2.82
C GLY A 26 19.11 8.83 3.87
N ILE A 27 17.82 8.96 3.47
CA ILE A 27 16.72 9.17 4.41
C ILE A 27 16.36 7.83 5.04
N GLU A 28 16.41 7.76 6.36
CA GLU A 28 15.98 6.59 7.11
C GLU A 28 14.51 6.31 6.82
N SER A 29 14.25 5.17 6.19
CA SER A 29 12.89 4.77 5.80
C SER A 29 12.54 3.37 6.31
N ASN A 30 11.26 3.07 6.36
CA ASN A 30 10.75 1.80 6.87
C ASN A 30 11.15 0.56 6.05
N ARG A 31 11.85 0.70 4.91
CA ARG A 31 12.21 -0.44 4.08
C ARG A 31 13.24 -1.36 4.71
N ASP A 32 14.28 -0.78 5.25
CA ASP A 32 15.46 -1.51 5.73
C ASP A 32 15.68 -1.28 7.24
N HIS A 33 14.74 -0.60 7.90
CA HIS A 33 14.86 -0.25 9.30
C HIS A 33 14.33 -1.37 10.20
N PHE A 34 15.23 -1.89 11.04
CA PHE A 34 14.91 -2.84 12.09
C PHE A 34 15.45 -2.29 13.41
N HIS A 35 14.55 -1.83 14.28
CA HIS A 35 14.94 -1.23 15.55
C HIS A 35 14.19 -1.89 16.71
N GLN A 36 14.92 -2.29 17.76
CA GLN A 36 14.38 -2.88 18.99
C GLN A 36 13.38 -4.03 18.75
N GLY A 37 13.61 -4.87 17.74
CA GLY A 37 12.71 -5.97 17.40
C GLY A 37 11.52 -5.60 16.50
N ILE A 38 11.37 -4.32 16.13
CA ILE A 38 10.34 -3.84 15.23
C ILE A 38 10.86 -3.87 13.79
N ASN A 39 10.16 -4.58 12.92
CA ASN A 39 10.44 -4.59 11.49
C ASN A 39 9.58 -3.54 10.77
N PHE A 40 10.11 -2.33 10.62
CA PHE A 40 9.42 -1.23 9.93
C PHE A 40 9.17 -1.51 8.44
N GLY A 41 9.89 -2.45 7.82
CA GLY A 41 9.64 -2.91 6.46
C GLY A 41 8.20 -3.42 6.23
N ARG A 42 7.57 -3.93 7.28
CA ARG A 42 6.16 -4.34 7.25
C ARG A 42 5.19 -3.15 7.14
N CYS A 43 5.61 -1.93 7.50
CA CYS A 43 4.76 -0.74 7.43
C CYS A 43 4.43 -0.27 6.01
N LYS A 44 5.04 -0.84 4.99
CA LYS A 44 4.86 -0.42 3.58
C LYS A 44 3.42 -0.54 3.07
N HIS A 45 2.65 -1.50 3.57
CA HIS A 45 1.28 -1.75 3.14
C HIS A 45 0.35 -2.02 4.32
N THR A 46 0.68 -1.52 5.52
CA THR A 46 -0.18 -1.69 6.69
C THR A 46 -1.50 -0.97 6.52
N LEU A 47 -2.57 -1.63 6.97
CA LEU A 47 -3.94 -1.10 6.90
C LEU A 47 -4.11 0.18 7.74
N TYR A 48 -3.35 0.29 8.84
CA TYR A 48 -3.40 1.42 9.76
C TYR A 48 -2.07 2.15 9.81
N PRO A 49 -2.07 3.48 9.99
CA PRO A 49 -0.86 4.20 10.35
C PRO A 49 -0.26 3.63 11.64
N PRO A 50 1.03 3.23 11.63
CA PRO A 50 1.68 2.71 12.82
C PRO A 50 1.83 3.78 13.91
N VAL A 51 1.92 3.36 15.17
CA VAL A 51 1.91 4.26 16.34
C VAL A 51 3.25 4.30 17.10
N TYR A 52 4.35 4.01 16.42
CA TYR A 52 5.68 4.02 17.01
C TYR A 52 6.21 5.44 17.22
N GLU A 53 6.96 5.66 18.30
CA GLU A 53 7.48 6.98 18.67
C GLU A 53 8.63 7.44 17.76
N GLU A 54 9.31 6.50 17.10
CA GLU A 54 10.40 6.76 16.18
C GLU A 54 9.93 7.34 14.83
N ILE A 55 8.63 7.33 14.56
CA ILE A 55 8.10 7.86 13.30
C ILE A 55 7.99 9.37 13.38
N GLU A 56 8.83 10.05 12.62
CA GLU A 56 8.80 11.50 12.46
C GLU A 56 7.70 11.95 11.51
N LYS A 57 7.57 11.28 10.39
CA LYS A 57 6.62 11.63 9.31
C LYS A 57 6.29 10.41 8.45
N ALA A 58 5.23 10.53 7.67
CA ALA A 58 4.88 9.47 6.72
C ALA A 58 4.45 10.01 5.35
N ILE A 59 4.66 9.22 4.32
CA ILE A 59 4.12 9.46 2.97
C ILE A 59 3.18 8.31 2.63
N PHE A 60 1.94 8.64 2.33
CA PHE A 60 0.96 7.70 1.84
C PHE A 60 0.69 7.92 0.35
N VAL A 61 1.11 6.96 -0.48
CA VAL A 61 0.85 6.97 -1.92
C VAL A 61 -0.48 6.28 -2.20
N MET A 62 -1.49 7.08 -2.52
CA MET A 62 -2.82 6.59 -2.89
C MET A 62 -2.81 6.14 -4.35
N GLY A 63 -3.03 4.86 -4.60
CA GLY A 63 -3.29 4.35 -5.94
C GLY A 63 -4.78 4.44 -6.28
N ASP A 64 -5.11 4.59 -7.56
CA ASP A 64 -6.45 4.28 -8.03
C ASP A 64 -6.80 2.83 -7.65
N PRO A 65 -7.94 2.57 -6.96
CA PRO A 65 -8.29 1.25 -6.45
C PRO A 65 -8.32 0.17 -7.53
N VAL A 66 -8.96 0.45 -8.67
CA VAL A 66 -9.10 -0.48 -9.79
C VAL A 66 -7.72 -0.83 -10.36
N GLN A 67 -6.93 0.16 -10.73
CA GLN A 67 -5.59 -0.05 -11.28
C GLN A 67 -4.65 -0.74 -10.29
N SER A 68 -4.77 -0.42 -9.01
CA SER A 68 -3.94 -1.00 -7.95
C SER A 68 -4.21 -2.50 -7.79
N ILE A 69 -5.46 -2.92 -7.71
CA ILE A 69 -5.84 -4.33 -7.59
C ILE A 69 -5.43 -5.12 -8.84
N ILE A 70 -5.71 -4.61 -10.04
CA ILE A 70 -5.25 -5.21 -11.29
C ILE A 70 -3.72 -5.39 -11.28
N SER A 71 -2.98 -4.37 -10.85
CA SER A 71 -1.52 -4.44 -10.76
C SER A 71 -1.02 -5.47 -9.76
N ILE A 72 -1.71 -5.68 -8.65
CA ILE A 72 -1.37 -6.69 -7.65
C ILE A 72 -1.51 -8.10 -8.26
N PHE A 73 -2.64 -8.40 -8.89
CA PHE A 73 -2.87 -9.70 -9.52
C PHE A 73 -1.92 -9.95 -10.71
N ARG A 74 -1.72 -8.96 -11.58
CA ARG A 74 -0.80 -9.07 -12.72
C ARG A 74 0.63 -9.40 -12.29
N ARG A 75 1.05 -9.00 -11.10
CA ARG A 75 2.39 -9.28 -10.56
C ARG A 75 2.44 -10.53 -9.68
N ASP A 76 1.35 -11.29 -9.59
CA ASP A 76 1.23 -12.48 -8.76
C ASP A 76 1.55 -12.21 -7.27
N MET A 77 1.09 -11.09 -6.73
CA MET A 77 1.39 -10.63 -5.37
C MET A 77 0.17 -10.47 -4.44
N PRO A 78 -1.00 -11.12 -4.67
CA PRO A 78 -2.17 -10.89 -3.82
C PRO A 78 -1.93 -11.32 -2.37
N VAL A 79 -1.32 -12.48 -2.15
CA VAL A 79 -1.02 -13.01 -0.81
C VAL A 79 -0.11 -12.04 -0.04
N THR A 80 1.00 -11.62 -0.65
CA THR A 80 1.94 -10.68 -0.02
C THR A 80 1.26 -9.38 0.42
N HIS A 81 0.32 -8.86 -0.38
CA HIS A 81 -0.40 -7.65 -0.01
C HIS A 81 -1.41 -7.85 1.11
N ILE A 82 -2.08 -9.01 1.15
CA ILE A 82 -2.99 -9.38 2.25
C ILE A 82 -2.20 -9.51 3.55
N GLU A 83 -1.08 -10.25 3.54
CA GLU A 83 -0.21 -10.43 4.70
C GLU A 83 0.37 -9.11 5.23
N ASN A 84 0.87 -8.26 4.33
CA ASN A 84 1.44 -6.97 4.72
C ASN A 84 0.41 -6.03 5.36
N LYS A 85 -0.88 -6.23 5.09
CA LYS A 85 -1.97 -5.51 5.74
C LYS A 85 -2.37 -6.11 7.09
N GLY A 86 -1.80 -7.25 7.47
CA GLY A 86 -2.19 -8.00 8.67
C GLY A 86 -3.60 -8.60 8.57
N LEU A 87 -4.10 -8.78 7.34
CA LEU A 87 -5.42 -9.36 7.11
C LEU A 87 -5.35 -10.88 7.15
N PRO A 88 -6.39 -11.56 7.66
CA PRO A 88 -6.47 -13.00 7.56
C PRO A 88 -6.52 -13.40 6.10
N LEU A 89 -5.74 -14.41 5.73
CA LEU A 89 -5.91 -15.07 4.45
C LEU A 89 -7.35 -15.59 4.39
N HIS A 90 -7.95 -15.52 3.21
CA HIS A 90 -9.38 -15.76 2.97
C HIS A 90 -9.95 -16.90 3.84
N PRO A 91 -11.08 -16.72 4.55
CA PRO A 91 -11.59 -17.63 5.58
C PRO A 91 -11.88 -19.06 5.13
N THR A 92 -11.87 -19.33 3.82
CA THR A 92 -12.04 -20.70 3.28
C THR A 92 -10.74 -21.54 3.27
N ARG A 93 -9.59 -21.00 3.77
CA ARG A 93 -8.30 -21.68 3.68
C ARG A 93 -7.44 -21.50 4.92
N THR A 94 -7.86 -22.14 6.00
CA THR A 94 -7.08 -22.27 7.24
C THR A 94 -5.99 -23.37 7.17
N ASP A 95 -5.98 -24.16 6.13
CA ASP A 95 -5.19 -25.39 6.01
C ASP A 95 -3.72 -25.18 5.64
N ASN A 96 -3.34 -23.94 5.26
CA ASN A 96 -1.97 -23.62 4.83
C ASN A 96 -1.30 -22.51 5.66
N VAL A 97 -1.81 -22.24 6.84
CA VAL A 97 -1.36 -21.16 7.72
C VAL A 97 -0.87 -21.74 9.05
N GLU A 98 0.37 -21.47 9.39
CA GLU A 98 0.82 -21.72 10.76
C GLU A 98 0.33 -20.58 11.66
N ILE A 99 -0.56 -20.90 12.59
CA ILE A 99 -1.04 -19.98 13.62
C ILE A 99 -0.14 -20.12 14.84
N HIS A 100 0.40 -19.02 15.33
CA HIS A 100 1.19 -19.04 16.54
C HIS A 100 0.34 -19.53 17.73
N PRO A 101 0.77 -20.59 18.45
CA PRO A 101 -0.09 -21.26 19.44
C PRO A 101 -0.58 -20.35 20.55
N GLN A 102 0.20 -19.36 20.93
CA GLN A 102 -0.07 -18.47 22.06
C GLN A 102 -0.75 -17.16 21.63
N THR A 103 -0.24 -16.47 20.56
CA THR A 103 -0.78 -15.18 20.13
C THR A 103 -1.97 -15.32 19.20
N LYS A 104 -2.19 -16.50 18.63
CA LYS A 104 -3.20 -16.75 17.58
C LYS A 104 -2.99 -15.91 16.31
N GLU A 105 -1.84 -15.28 16.16
CA GLU A 105 -1.46 -14.56 14.95
C GLU A 105 -0.98 -15.53 13.89
N ILE A 106 -1.18 -15.15 12.61
CA ILE A 106 -0.66 -15.90 11.48
C ILE A 106 0.87 -15.75 11.51
N TYR A 107 1.54 -16.83 11.82
CA TYR A 107 2.99 -16.85 12.01
C TYR A 107 3.74 -17.04 10.71
N ARG A 108 3.24 -17.87 9.81
CA ARG A 108 3.90 -18.21 8.54
C ARG A 108 2.92 -18.79 7.53
N VAL A 109 3.06 -18.33 6.28
CA VAL A 109 2.48 -19.02 5.12
C VAL A 109 3.61 -19.79 4.45
N HIS A 110 3.48 -21.10 4.32
CA HIS A 110 4.48 -21.90 3.62
C HIS A 110 4.41 -21.59 2.12
N PRO A 111 5.47 -21.06 1.48
CA PRO A 111 5.45 -20.65 0.08
C PRO A 111 5.04 -21.78 -0.89
N GLN A 112 5.33 -23.02 -0.53
CA GLN A 112 4.97 -24.20 -1.31
C GLN A 112 3.47 -24.53 -1.29
N PHE A 113 2.71 -23.96 -0.36
CA PHE A 113 1.27 -24.14 -0.22
C PHE A 113 0.47 -22.88 -0.58
N VAL A 114 1.13 -21.79 -0.97
CA VAL A 114 0.46 -20.57 -1.41
C VAL A 114 -0.22 -20.87 -2.74
N LYS A 115 -1.50 -21.23 -2.66
CA LYS A 115 -2.33 -21.22 -3.87
C LYS A 115 -2.34 -19.79 -4.39
N ARG A 116 -1.96 -19.64 -5.66
CA ARG A 116 -2.07 -18.37 -6.35
C ARG A 116 -3.53 -18.00 -6.43
N TYR A 117 -3.93 -16.94 -5.74
CA TYR A 117 -5.26 -16.38 -5.90
C TYR A 117 -5.37 -15.75 -7.29
N SER A 118 -6.37 -16.19 -8.06
CA SER A 118 -6.64 -15.57 -9.35
C SER A 118 -7.54 -14.35 -9.20
N LEU A 119 -7.49 -13.47 -10.20
CA LEU A 119 -8.43 -12.35 -10.29
C LEU A 119 -9.88 -12.84 -10.36
N GLU A 120 -10.13 -13.95 -11.08
CA GLU A 120 -11.44 -14.56 -11.17
C GLU A 120 -11.97 -15.02 -9.80
N GLU A 121 -11.13 -15.66 -8.97
CA GLU A 121 -11.52 -16.03 -7.60
C GLU A 121 -11.84 -14.79 -6.75
N TYR A 122 -11.11 -13.69 -6.93
CA TYR A 122 -11.36 -12.42 -6.25
C TYR A 122 -12.72 -11.84 -6.65
N VAL A 123 -13.01 -11.75 -7.95
CA VAL A 123 -14.27 -11.23 -8.46
C VAL A 123 -15.45 -12.11 -8.01
N ARG A 124 -15.36 -13.42 -8.18
CA ARG A 124 -16.40 -14.36 -7.73
C ARG A 124 -16.62 -14.35 -6.21
N GLY A 125 -15.62 -13.92 -5.45
CA GLY A 125 -15.74 -13.76 -4.01
C GLY A 125 -16.64 -12.59 -3.58
N GLY A 126 -16.89 -11.63 -4.47
CA GLY A 126 -17.81 -10.50 -4.27
C GLY A 126 -17.40 -9.56 -3.12
N GLN A 127 -16.15 -9.62 -2.66
CA GLN A 127 -15.65 -8.82 -1.53
C GLN A 127 -14.24 -8.29 -1.79
N ASP A 128 -13.95 -7.11 -1.27
CA ASP A 128 -12.59 -6.55 -1.33
C ASP A 128 -11.67 -7.20 -0.29
N TRP A 129 -10.94 -8.23 -0.70
CA TRP A 129 -9.97 -8.93 0.15
C TRP A 129 -8.83 -8.03 0.66
N PHE A 130 -8.63 -6.88 0.03
CA PHE A 130 -7.53 -5.97 0.36
C PHE A 130 -7.95 -4.85 1.31
N MET A 131 -9.25 -4.79 1.66
CA MET A 131 -9.81 -3.70 2.49
C MET A 131 -9.33 -2.33 1.98
N THR A 132 -9.49 -2.09 0.69
CA THR A 132 -8.92 -0.92 0.00
C THR A 132 -9.55 0.37 0.50
N TYR A 133 -10.88 0.36 0.74
CA TYR A 133 -11.58 1.49 1.34
C TYR A 133 -11.00 1.84 2.71
N GLU A 134 -10.93 0.87 3.62
CA GLU A 134 -10.42 1.07 4.98
C GLU A 134 -8.97 1.52 4.98
N HIS A 135 -8.17 0.98 4.05
CA HIS A 135 -6.78 1.37 3.92
C HIS A 135 -6.65 2.85 3.53
N ILE A 136 -7.37 3.30 2.49
CA ILE A 136 -7.39 4.71 2.09
C ILE A 136 -7.92 5.57 3.23
N TYR A 137 -9.06 5.20 3.82
CA TYR A 137 -9.69 5.93 4.91
C TYR A 137 -8.77 6.11 6.11
N ASN A 138 -8.17 5.04 6.60
CA ASN A 138 -7.30 5.07 7.77
C ASN A 138 -6.09 5.99 7.56
N TRP A 139 -5.49 5.95 6.37
CA TRP A 139 -4.31 6.76 6.09
C TRP A 139 -4.63 8.21 5.73
N THR A 140 -5.81 8.51 5.24
CA THR A 140 -6.18 9.88 4.83
C THR A 140 -7.02 10.62 5.84
N GLN A 141 -7.85 9.92 6.63
CA GLN A 141 -8.83 10.54 7.52
C GLN A 141 -8.53 10.34 9.01
N ARG A 142 -7.86 9.24 9.38
CA ARG A 142 -7.60 8.95 10.78
C ARG A 142 -6.49 9.82 11.34
N GLN A 143 -6.68 10.35 12.56
CA GLN A 143 -5.66 11.16 13.24
C GLN A 143 -4.40 10.36 13.54
N THR A 144 -3.23 10.98 13.32
CA THR A 144 -1.89 10.43 13.58
C THR A 144 -1.11 11.37 14.51
N LYS A 145 -0.07 10.84 15.18
CA LYS A 145 0.83 11.63 16.01
C LYS A 145 1.92 12.37 15.21
N TYR A 146 2.04 12.07 13.94
CA TYR A 146 3.03 12.62 13.02
C TYR A 146 2.34 13.08 11.74
N PRO A 147 2.92 14.02 10.99
CA PRO A 147 2.36 14.47 9.73
C PRO A 147 2.37 13.36 8.68
N VAL A 148 1.30 13.27 7.92
CA VAL A 148 1.17 12.33 6.80
C VAL A 148 0.93 13.11 5.52
N LEU A 149 1.89 13.04 4.60
CA LEU A 149 1.72 13.51 3.25
C LEU A 149 0.97 12.46 2.43
N CYS A 150 -0.21 12.79 1.95
CA CYS A 150 -1.01 11.94 1.08
C CYS A 150 -0.94 12.45 -0.36
N VAL A 151 -0.63 11.58 -1.30
CA VAL A 151 -0.52 11.96 -2.73
C VAL A 151 -1.08 10.86 -3.62
N LYS A 152 -1.87 11.25 -4.64
CA LYS A 152 -2.34 10.32 -5.67
C LYS A 152 -1.19 9.89 -6.57
N SER A 153 -1.10 8.60 -6.82
CA SER A 153 0.04 7.99 -7.51
C SER A 153 0.15 8.32 -8.98
N ASP A 154 -0.95 8.66 -9.64
CA ASP A 154 -1.02 9.03 -11.06
C ASP A 154 -0.49 10.45 -11.32
N VAL A 155 -0.51 11.31 -10.30
CA VAL A 155 -0.08 12.70 -10.38
C VAL A 155 1.09 13.04 -9.45
N GLN A 156 1.58 12.09 -8.64
CA GLN A 156 2.63 12.35 -7.64
C GLN A 156 3.87 13.07 -8.23
N TRP A 157 4.17 12.84 -9.50
CA TRP A 157 5.31 13.45 -10.20
C TRP A 157 5.23 14.97 -10.31
N LYS A 158 4.02 15.52 -10.28
CA LYS A 158 3.77 16.97 -10.27
C LYS A 158 4.17 17.61 -8.95
N TYR A 159 4.17 16.84 -7.87
CA TYR A 159 4.40 17.28 -6.49
C TYR A 159 5.81 16.96 -5.97
N GLY A 160 6.78 16.88 -6.89
CA GLY A 160 8.16 16.57 -6.54
C GLY A 160 8.77 17.57 -5.55
N LYS A 161 8.51 18.88 -5.73
CA LYS A 161 8.99 19.92 -4.81
C LYS A 161 8.38 19.74 -3.42
N GLU A 162 7.07 19.60 -3.34
CA GLU A 162 6.32 19.44 -2.09
C GLU A 162 6.75 18.18 -1.32
N ILE A 163 7.03 17.08 -2.04
CA ILE A 163 7.48 15.82 -1.44
C ILE A 163 8.93 15.93 -0.97
N PHE A 164 9.85 16.28 -1.86
CA PHE A 164 11.28 16.19 -1.55
C PHE A 164 11.83 17.43 -0.84
N VAL A 165 11.45 18.62 -1.26
CA VAL A 165 11.97 19.86 -0.68
C VAL A 165 11.19 20.25 0.56
N ASP A 166 9.88 20.43 0.43
CA ASP A 166 9.07 21.02 1.50
C ASP A 166 8.78 20.00 2.62
N PHE A 167 8.59 18.71 2.30
CA PHE A 167 8.25 17.68 3.30
C PHE A 167 9.44 16.85 3.77
N LEU A 168 10.32 16.42 2.87
CA LEU A 168 11.50 15.61 3.22
C LEU A 168 12.74 16.44 3.52
N GLY A 169 12.73 17.76 3.33
CA GLY A 169 13.84 18.67 3.63
C GLY A 169 15.05 18.52 2.72
N GLN A 170 14.87 18.02 1.51
CA GLN A 170 15.94 17.89 0.52
C GLN A 170 16.19 19.21 -0.19
N GLU A 171 17.42 19.45 -0.64
CA GLU A 171 17.79 20.69 -1.35
C GLU A 171 17.07 20.82 -2.71
N LYS A 172 16.80 19.69 -3.37
CA LYS A 172 16.18 19.64 -4.71
C LYS A 172 15.41 18.36 -4.95
N VAL A 173 14.56 18.37 -5.96
CA VAL A 173 13.88 17.17 -6.46
C VAL A 173 14.90 16.28 -7.17
N PRO A 174 14.97 14.98 -6.84
CA PRO A 174 15.87 14.04 -7.49
C PRO A 174 15.53 13.88 -9.00
N GLU A 175 16.55 13.90 -9.86
CA GLU A 175 16.37 13.80 -11.32
C GLU A 175 15.69 12.49 -11.76
N GLN A 176 15.87 11.40 -11.00
CA GLN A 176 15.23 10.11 -11.25
C GLN A 176 13.75 10.07 -10.86
N TYR A 177 13.21 11.12 -10.25
CA TYR A 177 11.79 11.23 -9.91
C TYR A 177 10.99 11.70 -11.12
N VAL A 178 10.67 10.74 -11.98
CA VAL A 178 9.98 10.99 -13.25
C VAL A 178 8.73 10.12 -13.38
N GLN A 179 7.77 10.61 -14.13
CA GLN A 179 6.55 9.86 -14.44
C GLN A 179 6.88 8.55 -15.15
N ARG A 180 6.12 7.53 -14.83
CA ARG A 180 6.16 6.23 -15.52
C ARG A 180 4.78 5.85 -16.00
N ASP A 181 4.74 5.29 -17.20
CA ASP A 181 3.51 4.75 -17.75
C ASP A 181 3.00 3.57 -16.93
N ARG A 182 1.69 3.51 -16.77
CA ARG A 182 0.98 2.44 -16.10
C ARG A 182 0.22 1.60 -17.10
N ASN A 183 0.37 0.28 -16.96
CA ASN A 183 -0.23 -0.70 -17.86
C ASN A 183 -1.32 -1.55 -17.18
N SER A 184 -1.84 -1.09 -16.04
CA SER A 184 -2.87 -1.82 -15.28
C SER A 184 -4.20 -1.08 -15.42
N THR A 185 -4.89 -1.30 -16.53
CA THR A 185 -6.18 -0.67 -16.85
C THR A 185 -7.32 -1.68 -16.75
N ILE A 186 -8.54 -1.20 -16.65
CA ILE A 186 -9.76 -2.03 -16.61
C ILE A 186 -9.91 -2.92 -17.86
N ASP A 187 -9.27 -2.57 -18.96
CA ASP A 187 -9.29 -3.35 -20.19
C ASP A 187 -8.60 -4.70 -20.07
N LEU A 188 -7.78 -4.89 -19.02
CA LEU A 188 -7.17 -6.18 -18.70
C LEU A 188 -8.14 -7.15 -18.00
N ILE A 189 -9.32 -6.69 -17.62
CA ILE A 189 -10.37 -7.50 -17.02
C ILE A 189 -11.28 -8.04 -18.13
N PRO A 190 -11.61 -9.34 -18.15
CA PRO A 190 -12.63 -9.87 -19.04
C PRO A 190 -13.95 -9.12 -18.94
N ASP A 191 -14.61 -8.86 -20.08
CA ASP A 191 -15.80 -8.01 -20.14
C ASP A 191 -16.95 -8.50 -19.23
N ASP A 192 -17.10 -9.81 -19.12
CA ASP A 192 -18.10 -10.45 -18.25
C ASP A 192 -17.82 -10.32 -16.74
N MET A 193 -16.64 -9.84 -16.36
CA MET A 193 -16.28 -9.61 -14.95
C MET A 193 -16.12 -8.14 -14.57
N LYS A 194 -16.14 -7.21 -15.52
CA LYS A 194 -15.86 -5.78 -15.28
C LYS A 194 -16.82 -5.15 -14.30
N ASP A 195 -18.11 -5.40 -14.46
CA ASP A 195 -19.15 -4.79 -13.63
C ASP A 195 -19.05 -5.26 -12.17
N GLU A 196 -18.84 -6.56 -11.96
CA GLU A 196 -18.68 -7.11 -10.61
C GLU A 196 -17.37 -6.63 -9.97
N PHE A 197 -16.27 -6.64 -10.72
CA PHE A 197 -14.99 -6.13 -10.26
C PHE A 197 -15.07 -4.67 -9.82
N THR A 198 -15.70 -3.80 -10.61
CA THR A 198 -15.87 -2.38 -10.25
C THR A 198 -16.82 -2.19 -9.09
N SER A 199 -17.86 -3.03 -8.97
CA SER A 199 -18.80 -3.02 -7.84
C SER A 199 -18.10 -3.33 -6.52
N ILE A 200 -17.18 -4.30 -6.47
CA ILE A 200 -16.39 -4.65 -5.28
C ILE A 200 -15.57 -3.44 -4.79
N LEU A 201 -15.06 -2.62 -5.69
CA LEU A 201 -14.19 -1.48 -5.39
C LEU A 201 -14.90 -0.13 -5.37
N LYS A 202 -16.25 -0.11 -5.48
CA LYS A 202 -17.04 1.10 -5.63
C LYS A 202 -16.75 2.12 -4.53
N ASP A 203 -16.93 1.73 -3.27
CA ASP A 203 -16.76 2.64 -2.13
C ASP A 203 -15.33 3.17 -2.02
N ALA A 204 -14.34 2.32 -2.28
CA ALA A 204 -12.93 2.71 -2.32
C ALA A 204 -12.65 3.72 -3.43
N THR A 205 -13.26 3.53 -4.60
CA THR A 205 -13.13 4.43 -5.77
C THR A 205 -13.82 5.77 -5.51
N GLU A 206 -15.00 5.77 -4.91
CA GLU A 206 -15.72 6.99 -4.53
C GLU A 206 -14.91 7.80 -3.50
N LEU A 207 -14.38 7.14 -2.47
CA LEU A 207 -13.50 7.78 -1.51
C LEU A 207 -12.25 8.36 -2.19
N TYR A 208 -11.54 7.56 -2.99
CA TYR A 208 -10.36 8.00 -3.73
C TYR A 208 -10.64 9.24 -4.58
N ASN A 209 -11.77 9.25 -5.31
CA ASN A 209 -12.15 10.37 -6.18
C ASN A 209 -12.50 11.64 -5.39
N SER A 210 -13.04 11.51 -4.19
CA SER A 210 -13.39 12.63 -3.31
C SER A 210 -12.18 13.31 -2.67
N LEU A 211 -11.03 12.62 -2.59
CA LEU A 211 -9.82 13.14 -1.98
C LEU A 211 -9.06 14.06 -2.93
N PRO A 212 -8.35 15.09 -2.41
CA PRO A 212 -7.47 15.93 -3.21
C PRO A 212 -6.29 15.11 -3.78
N GLU A 213 -5.68 15.61 -4.85
CA GLU A 213 -4.49 14.99 -5.46
C GLU A 213 -3.31 14.91 -4.50
N PHE A 214 -3.21 15.92 -3.63
CA PHE A 214 -2.14 16.10 -2.65
C PHE A 214 -2.68 16.83 -1.40
N HIS A 215 -2.32 16.36 -0.22
CA HIS A 215 -2.56 17.07 1.05
C HIS A 215 -1.65 16.56 2.16
N ILE A 216 -1.45 17.37 3.19
CA ILE A 216 -0.78 16.99 4.44
C ILE A 216 -1.82 17.07 5.55
N LYS A 217 -1.88 16.07 6.40
CA LYS A 217 -2.75 16.04 7.57
C LYS A 217 -1.94 15.89 8.86
#